data_f0c0ccb151402e79240f99990388cb64
#
_entry.id   f0c0ccb151402e79240f99990388cb64
#
_cell.length_a   1.000
_cell.length_b   1.000
_cell.length_c   1.000
_cell.angle_alpha   90.00
_cell.angle_beta   90.00
_cell.angle_gamma   90.00
#
_symmetry.space_group_name_H-M   'P 1'
#
loop_
_entity.id
_entity.type
_entity.pdbx_description
1 polymer ?
#
loop_
_entity_poly.entity_id
_entity_poly.type
_entity_poly.pdbx_seq_one_letter_code
_entity_poly.pdbx_strand_id
1 'polypeptide(L)'
;MPALNTTSTADISFMLLIFFLMVSSMDLDKGLARQLPPADKPDAPQQMQVQRDRVLEFVIDANDQLLVDGKPMPQAEVQRYTEEFIARVGKEHLLSVEAHPQSTYNTYFTLQNTIVAAYRNVRNRTAQAKYGKPLKALTDEEQLIVRELVPQRVAEKYNTQKGGEQ
;
A
#
# COMPACT_ATOMS: atom_id res chain seq x y z
N MET A 1 -25.75 47.59 35.75
CA MET A 1 -25.70 46.48 34.78
C MET A 1 -24.46 45.65 35.11
N PRO A 2 -24.54 44.35 35.33
CA PRO A 2 -23.36 43.54 35.60
C PRO A 2 -22.49 43.51 34.37
N ALA A 3 -21.22 43.89 34.48
CA ALA A 3 -20.24 43.80 33.45
C ALA A 3 -19.94 42.29 33.18
N LEU A 4 -20.16 41.87 31.95
CA LEU A 4 -19.79 40.53 31.52
C LEU A 4 -18.27 40.35 31.63
N ASN A 5 -17.85 39.35 32.41
CA ASN A 5 -16.44 39.05 32.61
C ASN A 5 -15.86 38.41 31.34
N THR A 6 -15.38 39.23 30.41
CA THR A 6 -14.81 38.81 29.12
C THR A 6 -13.52 38.00 29.26
N THR A 7 -12.85 38.07 30.43
CA THR A 7 -11.60 37.35 30.70
C THR A 7 -11.83 35.85 30.75
N SER A 8 -12.92 35.37 31.35
CA SER A 8 -13.26 33.95 31.40
C SER A 8 -13.63 33.40 30.03
N THR A 9 -14.30 34.22 29.20
CA THR A 9 -14.66 33.82 27.82
C THR A 9 -13.42 33.72 26.92
N ALA A 10 -12.47 34.64 27.10
CA ALA A 10 -11.22 34.63 26.37
C ALA A 10 -10.36 33.39 26.75
N ASP A 11 -10.33 32.99 28.01
CA ASP A 11 -9.60 31.80 28.45
C ASP A 11 -10.18 30.51 27.86
N ILE A 12 -11.51 30.36 27.85
CA ILE A 12 -12.19 29.22 27.23
C ILE A 12 -11.90 29.18 25.74
N SER A 13 -11.95 30.32 25.05
CA SER A 13 -11.65 30.40 23.63
C SER A 13 -10.19 30.03 23.33
N PHE A 14 -9.26 30.44 24.17
CA PHE A 14 -7.84 30.13 24.05
C PHE A 14 -7.56 28.64 24.28
N MET A 15 -8.18 28.05 25.33
CA MET A 15 -8.08 26.62 25.59
C MET A 15 -8.66 25.77 24.45
N LEU A 16 -9.77 26.22 23.86
CA LEU A 16 -10.39 25.57 22.72
C LEU A 16 -9.48 25.63 21.47
N LEU A 17 -8.83 26.78 21.28
CA LEU A 17 -7.86 26.97 20.19
C LEU A 17 -6.65 26.03 20.32
N ILE A 18 -6.07 25.92 21.53
CA ILE A 18 -4.97 25.02 21.83
C ILE A 18 -5.41 23.57 21.65
N PHE A 19 -6.61 23.21 22.10
CA PHE A 19 -7.17 21.88 21.90
C PHE A 19 -7.29 21.51 20.43
N PHE A 20 -7.83 22.41 19.60
CA PHE A 20 -7.91 22.18 18.15
C PHE A 20 -6.53 22.14 17.48
N LEU A 21 -5.58 22.94 17.91
CA LEU A 21 -4.20 22.87 17.44
C LEU A 21 -3.56 21.51 17.79
N MET A 22 -3.75 21.02 19.00
CA MET A 22 -3.24 19.71 19.43
C MET A 22 -3.90 18.56 18.69
N VAL A 23 -5.22 18.60 18.52
CA VAL A 23 -5.98 17.57 17.79
C VAL A 23 -5.67 17.61 16.29
N SER A 24 -5.43 18.79 15.71
CA SER A 24 -5.03 18.95 14.31
C SER A 24 -3.57 18.55 14.07
N SER A 25 -2.73 18.55 15.10
CA SER A 25 -1.34 18.09 15.05
C SER A 25 -1.18 16.59 15.30
N MET A 26 -2.28 15.85 15.49
CA MET A 26 -2.21 14.40 15.42
C MET A 26 -1.69 14.07 14.01
N ASP A 27 -0.49 13.54 13.97
CA ASP A 27 0.14 13.02 12.76
C ASP A 27 -0.94 12.35 11.92
N LEU A 28 -1.21 12.94 10.77
CA LEU A 28 -1.81 12.21 9.68
C LEU A 28 -0.95 10.96 9.56
N ASP A 29 -1.44 9.87 10.15
CA ASP A 29 -0.89 8.56 9.88
C ASP A 29 -0.52 8.59 8.42
N LYS A 30 0.76 8.38 8.12
CA LYS A 30 1.23 8.26 6.75
C LYS A 30 0.55 7.02 6.21
N GLY A 31 -0.75 7.19 5.94
CA GLY A 31 -1.54 6.22 5.24
C GLY A 31 -0.71 5.86 4.02
N LEU A 32 -0.57 4.59 3.74
CA LEU A 32 0.04 4.11 2.51
C LEU A 32 -0.45 5.04 1.40
N ALA A 33 0.42 5.91 0.89
CA ALA A 33 0.11 6.75 -0.26
C ALA A 33 -0.06 5.80 -1.45
N ARG A 34 -1.27 5.24 -1.53
CA ARG A 34 -1.71 4.40 -2.62
C ARG A 34 -2.15 5.36 -3.70
N GLN A 35 -1.35 5.54 -4.73
CA GLN A 35 -1.84 6.13 -5.96
C GLN A 35 -2.97 5.24 -6.45
N LEU A 36 -4.20 5.66 -6.21
CA LEU A 36 -5.34 5.12 -6.93
C LEU A 36 -5.06 5.34 -8.42
N PRO A 37 -5.21 4.32 -9.26
CA PRO A 37 -5.21 4.53 -10.69
C PRO A 37 -6.20 5.66 -11.01
N PRO A 38 -5.89 6.57 -11.94
CA PRO A 38 -6.87 7.56 -12.40
C PRO A 38 -8.14 6.80 -12.75
N ALA A 39 -9.29 7.30 -12.30
CA ALA A 39 -10.58 6.76 -12.71
C ALA A 39 -10.67 6.97 -14.22
N ASP A 40 -10.29 5.95 -14.98
CA ASP A 40 -10.41 5.96 -16.42
C ASP A 40 -11.88 6.13 -16.78
N LYS A 41 -12.15 7.24 -17.49
CA LYS A 41 -13.39 7.41 -18.22
C LYS A 41 -13.59 6.17 -19.11
N PRO A 42 -14.84 5.71 -19.32
CA PRO A 42 -15.11 4.54 -20.14
C PRO A 42 -14.96 4.91 -21.64
N ASP A 43 -13.73 5.09 -22.06
CA ASP A 43 -13.38 5.16 -23.48
C ASP A 43 -12.53 3.94 -23.80
N ALA A 44 -13.16 3.00 -24.54
CA ALA A 44 -12.64 1.82 -25.23
C ALA A 44 -11.61 0.95 -24.48
N PRO A 45 -11.78 -0.37 -24.47
CA PRO A 45 -10.83 -1.28 -23.85
C PRO A 45 -9.55 -1.33 -24.67
N GLN A 46 -8.65 -0.41 -24.43
CA GLN A 46 -7.24 -0.69 -24.64
C GLN A 46 -6.88 -1.71 -23.55
N GLN A 47 -7.12 -2.97 -23.87
CA GLN A 47 -6.51 -4.09 -23.18
C GLN A 47 -5.01 -3.84 -23.27
N MET A 48 -4.44 -3.19 -22.25
CA MET A 48 -3.04 -3.32 -21.96
C MET A 48 -2.83 -4.84 -21.79
N GLN A 49 -2.37 -5.49 -22.82
CA GLN A 49 -1.81 -6.83 -22.72
C GLN A 49 -0.53 -6.70 -21.90
N VAL A 50 -0.72 -6.59 -20.58
CA VAL A 50 0.38 -6.76 -19.64
C VAL A 50 0.86 -8.18 -19.89
N GLN A 51 2.05 -8.31 -20.45
CA GLN A 51 2.63 -9.63 -20.74
C GLN A 51 2.59 -10.41 -19.42
N ARG A 52 2.03 -11.63 -19.43
CA ARG A 52 1.86 -12.46 -18.23
C ARG A 52 3.12 -12.58 -17.39
N ASP A 53 4.29 -12.52 -18.05
CA ASP A 53 5.61 -12.57 -17.40
C ASP A 53 5.92 -11.39 -16.48
N ARG A 54 5.12 -10.31 -16.53
CA ARG A 54 5.29 -9.11 -15.71
C ARG A 54 4.28 -8.99 -14.56
N VAL A 55 3.36 -9.96 -14.49
CA VAL A 55 2.33 -10.00 -13.44
C VAL A 55 2.61 -11.18 -12.52
N LEU A 56 2.63 -10.92 -11.22
CA LEU A 56 2.63 -11.94 -10.18
C LEU A 56 1.26 -11.93 -9.51
N GLU A 57 0.56 -13.03 -9.58
CA GLU A 57 -0.80 -13.14 -9.07
C GLU A 57 -0.83 -13.84 -7.71
N PHE A 58 -1.40 -13.17 -6.73
CA PHE A 58 -1.68 -13.71 -5.40
C PHE A 58 -3.18 -13.92 -5.27
N VAL A 59 -3.60 -15.13 -4.96
CA VAL A 59 -5.00 -15.48 -4.72
C VAL A 59 -5.12 -16.12 -3.34
N ILE A 60 -5.99 -15.57 -2.50
CA ILE A 60 -6.37 -16.18 -1.22
C ILE A 60 -7.70 -16.87 -1.45
N ASP A 61 -7.77 -18.17 -1.25
CA ASP A 61 -8.98 -18.96 -1.42
C ASP A 61 -9.92 -18.87 -0.21
N ALA A 62 -11.07 -19.54 -0.29
CA ALA A 62 -12.06 -19.59 0.78
C ALA A 62 -11.56 -20.34 2.05
N ASN A 63 -10.48 -21.09 1.95
CA ASN A 63 -9.86 -21.84 3.05
C ASN A 63 -8.62 -21.16 3.62
N ASP A 64 -8.42 -19.87 3.30
CA ASP A 64 -7.22 -19.11 3.68
C ASP A 64 -5.90 -19.64 3.10
N GLN A 65 -5.96 -20.45 2.05
CA GLN A 65 -4.77 -20.88 1.32
C GLN A 65 -4.30 -19.76 0.38
N LEU A 66 -3.01 -19.49 0.45
CA LEU A 66 -2.37 -18.55 -0.48
C LEU A 66 -1.82 -19.29 -1.69
N LEU A 67 -2.32 -18.92 -2.86
CA LEU A 67 -1.81 -19.37 -4.16
C LEU A 67 -1.03 -18.23 -4.81
N VAL A 68 0.12 -18.56 -5.37
CA VAL A 68 0.96 -17.65 -6.16
C VAL A 68 1.07 -18.24 -7.56
N ASP A 69 0.61 -17.49 -8.57
CA ASP A 69 0.49 -17.98 -9.96
C ASP A 69 -0.24 -19.34 -10.04
N GLY A 70 -1.31 -19.48 -9.24
CA GLY A 70 -2.13 -20.70 -9.18
C GLY A 70 -1.52 -21.87 -8.42
N LYS A 71 -0.34 -21.72 -7.79
CA LYS A 71 0.31 -22.76 -6.99
C LYS A 71 0.29 -22.40 -5.52
N PRO A 72 -0.06 -23.36 -4.62
CA PRO A 72 -0.01 -23.09 -3.19
C PRO A 72 1.42 -22.81 -2.74
N MET A 73 1.61 -21.72 -2.01
CA MET A 73 2.92 -21.28 -1.52
C MET A 73 2.86 -21.01 -0.02
N PRO A 74 3.80 -21.57 0.77
CA PRO A 74 3.92 -21.25 2.19
C PRO A 74 4.22 -19.75 2.39
N GLN A 75 3.55 -19.14 3.36
CA GLN A 75 3.70 -17.72 3.70
C GLN A 75 5.17 -17.29 3.91
N ALA A 76 6.00 -18.18 4.45
CA ALA A 76 7.42 -17.91 4.69
C ALA A 76 8.23 -17.70 3.41
N GLU A 77 7.79 -18.24 2.28
CA GLU A 77 8.51 -18.15 0.99
C GLU A 77 8.03 -16.97 0.15
N VAL A 78 6.83 -16.47 0.40
CA VAL A 78 6.17 -15.42 -0.40
C VAL A 78 7.03 -14.16 -0.49
N GLN A 79 7.60 -13.74 0.62
CA GLN A 79 8.43 -12.52 0.64
C GLN A 79 9.63 -12.64 -0.29
N ARG A 80 10.38 -13.74 -0.17
CA ARG A 80 11.58 -13.97 -0.99
C ARG A 80 11.20 -14.07 -2.48
N TYR A 81 10.15 -14.83 -2.80
CA TYR A 81 9.68 -14.97 -4.17
C TYR A 81 9.25 -13.64 -4.78
N THR A 82 8.54 -12.82 -4.00
CA THR A 82 8.14 -11.46 -4.42
C THR A 82 9.35 -10.56 -4.66
N GLU A 83 10.36 -10.59 -3.78
CA GLU A 83 11.60 -9.82 -3.93
C GLU A 83 12.36 -10.21 -5.21
N GLU A 84 12.49 -11.52 -5.48
CA GLU A 84 13.13 -12.05 -6.68
C GLU A 84 12.35 -11.64 -7.95
N PHE A 85 11.03 -11.72 -7.92
CA PHE A 85 10.17 -11.29 -9.02
C PHE A 85 10.33 -9.81 -9.33
N ILE A 86 10.23 -8.93 -8.32
CA ILE A 86 10.40 -7.48 -8.48
C ILE A 86 11.80 -7.15 -9.03
N ALA A 87 12.84 -7.82 -8.51
CA ALA A 87 14.20 -7.60 -8.96
C ALA A 87 14.42 -8.04 -10.42
N ARG A 88 13.78 -9.13 -10.83
CA ARG A 88 13.87 -9.67 -12.20
C ARG A 88 13.14 -8.82 -13.23
N VAL A 89 11.91 -8.41 -12.92
CA VAL A 89 11.03 -7.69 -13.86
C VAL A 89 11.31 -6.18 -13.86
N GLY A 90 11.78 -5.64 -12.74
CA GLY A 90 12.09 -4.22 -12.62
C GLY A 90 10.86 -3.34 -12.54
N LYS A 91 10.90 -2.15 -13.17
CA LYS A 91 9.87 -1.12 -13.05
C LYS A 91 8.48 -1.52 -13.56
N GLU A 92 8.41 -2.50 -14.45
CA GLU A 92 7.17 -2.87 -15.12
C GLU A 92 6.41 -4.01 -14.44
N HIS A 93 6.92 -4.50 -13.31
CA HIS A 93 6.24 -5.52 -12.53
C HIS A 93 4.87 -5.03 -12.04
N LEU A 94 3.93 -5.95 -11.96
CA LEU A 94 2.60 -5.73 -11.37
C LEU A 94 2.30 -6.89 -10.42
N LEU A 95 1.96 -6.58 -9.19
CA LEU A 95 1.45 -7.56 -8.24
C LEU A 95 -0.07 -7.48 -8.24
N SER A 96 -0.75 -8.58 -8.54
CA SER A 96 -2.21 -8.69 -8.49
C SER A 96 -2.61 -9.46 -7.23
N VAL A 97 -3.46 -8.89 -6.42
CA VAL A 97 -3.96 -9.53 -5.19
C VAL A 97 -5.46 -9.73 -5.31
N GLU A 98 -5.90 -10.97 -5.15
CA GLU A 98 -7.30 -11.35 -5.12
C GLU A 98 -7.57 -12.11 -3.82
N ALA A 99 -8.59 -11.69 -3.07
CA ALA A 99 -9.00 -12.37 -1.85
C ALA A 99 -10.46 -12.85 -1.99
N HIS A 100 -10.69 -14.10 -1.62
CA HIS A 100 -12.05 -14.64 -1.60
C HIS A 100 -12.85 -13.97 -0.48
N PRO A 101 -14.14 -13.64 -0.67
CA PRO A 101 -14.97 -12.98 0.33
C PRO A 101 -15.09 -13.71 1.66
N GLN A 102 -14.88 -15.03 1.67
CA GLN A 102 -14.90 -15.87 2.87
C GLN A 102 -13.52 -16.04 3.52
N SER A 103 -12.46 -15.53 2.91
CA SER A 103 -11.13 -15.57 3.51
C SER A 103 -11.05 -14.65 4.73
N THR A 104 -10.17 -14.99 5.68
CA THR A 104 -10.00 -14.17 6.87
C THR A 104 -9.22 -12.90 6.57
N TYR A 105 -9.61 -11.81 7.22
CA TYR A 105 -8.88 -10.54 7.14
C TYR A 105 -7.42 -10.69 7.56
N ASN A 106 -7.13 -11.59 8.51
CA ASN A 106 -5.78 -11.82 9.00
C ASN A 106 -4.85 -12.34 7.90
N THR A 107 -5.31 -13.29 7.07
CA THR A 107 -4.52 -13.83 5.96
C THR A 107 -4.23 -12.76 4.91
N TYR A 108 -5.25 -11.96 4.56
CA TYR A 108 -5.09 -10.83 3.65
C TYR A 108 -4.10 -9.79 4.21
N PHE A 109 -4.25 -9.40 5.48
CA PHE A 109 -3.37 -8.43 6.13
C PHE A 109 -1.92 -8.92 6.20
N THR A 110 -1.72 -10.20 6.49
CA THR A 110 -0.39 -10.82 6.52
C THR A 110 0.26 -10.79 5.15
N LEU A 111 -0.49 -11.09 4.09
CA LEU A 111 0.00 -10.97 2.70
C LEU A 111 0.40 -9.53 2.36
N GLN A 112 -0.43 -8.54 2.70
CA GLN A 112 -0.14 -7.13 2.47
C GLN A 112 1.15 -6.69 3.17
N ASN A 113 1.33 -7.07 4.43
CA ASN A 113 2.55 -6.79 5.18
C ASN A 113 3.79 -7.43 4.53
N THR A 114 3.64 -8.65 4.03
CA THR A 114 4.71 -9.38 3.34
C THR A 114 5.10 -8.68 2.04
N ILE A 115 4.14 -8.21 1.27
CA ILE A 115 4.38 -7.42 0.04
C ILE A 115 5.12 -6.13 0.37
N VAL A 116 4.66 -5.39 1.39
CA VAL A 116 5.31 -4.13 1.83
C VAL A 116 6.75 -4.40 2.29
N ALA A 117 6.98 -5.49 3.04
CA ALA A 117 8.32 -5.90 3.46
C ALA A 117 9.23 -6.22 2.27
N ALA A 118 8.71 -6.92 1.26
CA ALA A 118 9.43 -7.24 0.03
C ALA A 118 9.86 -5.95 -0.71
N TYR A 119 8.95 -5.00 -0.91
CA TYR A 119 9.30 -3.70 -1.51
C TYR A 119 10.36 -2.95 -0.72
N ARG A 120 10.22 -2.93 0.61
CA ARG A 120 11.23 -2.28 1.47
C ARG A 120 12.62 -2.91 1.31
N ASN A 121 12.69 -4.23 1.23
CA ASN A 121 13.96 -4.94 1.08
C ASN A 121 14.58 -4.69 -0.30
N VAL A 122 13.78 -4.75 -1.37
CA VAL A 122 14.26 -4.47 -2.73
C VAL A 122 14.75 -3.03 -2.84
N ARG A 123 14.00 -2.06 -2.31
CA ARG A 123 14.42 -0.65 -2.26
C ARG A 123 15.69 -0.45 -1.45
N ASN A 124 15.83 -1.16 -0.34
CA ASN A 124 17.04 -1.11 0.49
C ASN A 124 18.26 -1.66 -0.27
N ARG A 125 18.12 -2.78 -0.99
CA ARG A 125 19.19 -3.33 -1.85
C ARG A 125 19.54 -2.36 -2.98
N THR A 126 18.55 -1.74 -3.61
CA THR A 126 18.77 -0.73 -4.66
C THR A 126 19.48 0.50 -4.11
N ALA A 127 19.09 0.98 -2.93
CA ALA A 127 19.75 2.09 -2.24
C ALA A 127 21.21 1.77 -1.92
N GLN A 128 21.47 0.58 -1.40
CA GLN A 128 22.80 0.11 -1.06
C GLN A 128 23.68 -0.03 -2.32
N ALA A 129 23.13 -0.57 -3.40
CA ALA A 129 23.86 -0.73 -4.66
C ALA A 129 24.18 0.62 -5.32
N LYS A 130 23.28 1.61 -5.23
CA LYS A 130 23.43 2.90 -5.91
C LYS A 130 24.19 3.95 -5.10
N TYR A 131 23.98 3.98 -3.79
CA TYR A 131 24.48 5.03 -2.90
C TYR A 131 25.40 4.51 -1.78
N GLY A 132 25.56 3.20 -1.64
CA GLY A 132 26.35 2.59 -0.57
C GLY A 132 25.77 2.78 0.83
N LYS A 133 24.50 3.20 0.94
CA LYS A 133 23.82 3.51 2.19
C LYS A 133 22.42 2.87 2.23
N PRO A 134 21.93 2.51 3.44
CA PRO A 134 20.56 2.01 3.56
C PRO A 134 19.55 3.11 3.23
N LEU A 135 18.36 2.74 2.76
CA LEU A 135 17.30 3.66 2.32
C LEU A 135 16.97 4.75 3.36
N LYS A 136 16.96 4.40 4.65
CA LYS A 136 16.67 5.35 5.73
C LYS A 136 17.73 6.42 5.95
N ALA A 137 18.96 6.19 5.46
CA ALA A 137 20.09 7.13 5.59
C ALA A 137 20.27 8.01 4.34
N LEU A 138 19.40 7.86 3.35
CA LEU A 138 19.37 8.66 2.13
C LEU A 138 18.61 9.98 2.37
N THR A 139 18.95 11.01 1.59
CA THR A 139 18.16 12.24 1.53
C THR A 139 16.79 11.98 0.90
N ASP A 140 15.83 12.89 1.10
CA ASP A 140 14.50 12.76 0.55
C ASP A 140 14.50 12.65 -0.99
N GLU A 141 15.38 13.40 -1.64
CA GLU A 141 15.56 13.33 -3.10
C GLU A 141 16.08 11.97 -3.56
N GLU A 142 17.10 11.44 -2.87
CA GLU A 142 17.64 10.11 -3.17
C GLU A 142 16.62 9.00 -2.91
N GLN A 143 15.80 9.14 -1.86
CA GLN A 143 14.70 8.20 -1.59
C GLN A 143 13.64 8.22 -2.69
N LEU A 144 13.31 9.41 -3.21
CA LEU A 144 12.38 9.54 -4.35
C LEU A 144 12.92 8.80 -5.57
N ILE A 145 14.18 8.97 -5.92
CA ILE A 145 14.81 8.27 -7.04
C ILE A 145 14.74 6.75 -6.84
N VAL A 146 14.99 6.24 -5.63
CA VAL A 146 14.88 4.81 -5.34
C VAL A 146 13.43 4.33 -5.48
N ARG A 147 12.44 5.13 -5.06
CA ARG A 147 11.02 4.81 -5.23
C ARG A 147 10.59 4.78 -6.70
N GLU A 148 11.15 5.66 -7.52
CA GLU A 148 10.93 5.66 -8.97
C GLU A 148 11.57 4.46 -9.67
N LEU A 149 12.70 4.00 -9.17
CA LEU A 149 13.37 2.79 -9.68
C LEU A 149 12.61 1.51 -9.30
N VAL A 150 11.99 1.50 -8.12
CA VAL A 150 11.21 0.38 -7.60
C VAL A 150 9.82 0.91 -7.19
N PRO A 151 8.95 1.22 -8.17
CA PRO A 151 7.60 1.70 -7.89
C PRO A 151 6.76 0.59 -7.26
N GLN A 152 5.90 0.95 -6.32
CA GLN A 152 4.96 -0.01 -5.74
C GLN A 152 3.74 -0.13 -6.64
N ARG A 153 3.66 -1.22 -7.40
CA ARG A 153 2.58 -1.49 -8.36
C ARG A 153 1.79 -2.71 -7.89
N VAL A 154 0.75 -2.45 -7.13
CA VAL A 154 -0.16 -3.48 -6.60
C VAL A 154 -1.57 -3.17 -7.08
N ALA A 155 -2.19 -4.10 -7.76
CA ALA A 155 -3.59 -4.07 -8.15
C ALA A 155 -4.38 -5.03 -7.28
N GLU A 156 -5.53 -4.60 -6.77
CA GLU A 156 -6.46 -5.47 -6.05
C GLU A 156 -7.66 -5.77 -6.93
N LYS A 157 -7.95 -7.05 -7.06
CA LYS A 157 -9.18 -7.53 -7.69
C LYS A 157 -10.19 -7.82 -6.58
N TYR A 158 -11.28 -7.06 -6.56
CA TYR A 158 -12.42 -7.36 -5.69
C TYR A 158 -13.36 -8.28 -6.46
N ASN A 159 -13.54 -9.49 -5.95
CA ASN A 159 -14.54 -10.41 -6.49
C ASN A 159 -15.93 -9.93 -6.04
N THR A 160 -16.50 -8.98 -6.78
CA THR A 160 -17.91 -8.62 -6.67
C THR A 160 -18.74 -9.75 -7.30
N GLN A 161 -18.83 -10.91 -6.65
CA GLN A 161 -19.94 -11.77 -6.95
C GLN A 161 -21.20 -11.00 -6.51
N LYS A 162 -21.93 -10.47 -7.49
CA LYS A 162 -23.32 -10.06 -7.32
C LYS A 162 -24.03 -11.19 -6.58
N GLY A 163 -24.43 -10.92 -5.33
CA GLY A 163 -25.40 -11.76 -4.66
C GLY A 163 -26.60 -11.83 -5.59
N GLY A 164 -26.82 -13.02 -6.15
CA GLY A 164 -27.96 -13.27 -7.00
C GLY A 164 -29.22 -13.01 -6.22
N GLU A 165 -30.07 -12.19 -6.80
CA GLU A 165 -31.50 -12.15 -6.49
C GLU A 165 -32.07 -13.57 -6.52
N GLN A 166 -32.72 -13.93 -5.45
CA GLN A 166 -33.90 -14.76 -5.43
C GLN A 166 -34.90 -14.13 -4.47
#